data_78825d90c68bde9228e40a89ae082da8
#
_entry.id   78825d90c68bde9228e40a89ae082da8
#
_cell.length_a   1.000
_cell.length_b   1.000
_cell.length_c   1.000
_cell.angle_alpha   90.00
_cell.angle_beta   90.00
_cell.angle_gamma   90.00
#
_symmetry.space_group_name_H-M   'P 1'
#
loop_
_entity.id
_entity.type
_entity.pdbx_description
1 polymer ?
#
loop_
_entity_poly.entity_id
_entity_poly.type
_entity_poly.pdbx_seq_one_letter_code
_entity_poly.pdbx_strand_id
1 'polypeptide(L)'
;MTAPPNASPIGPMKVDIKALIAVFLGVALGALDTSIANTALPAISTDLNASAAASVWIVNAYQLAVVAGLFPLAALGDLVGARRVFLWGIAVFTVASLGCALAPDLLWLSLARGVQGLGAAGVMSVNIALIRILYPAARLGRGVGLNAFIVGSSFTLGPSVASLILSVANWPWLFGISVPLGLLALVFGWSTLPNTVPQAHKVDPITAVLSAVCFGTLIYGVGSAAQLSGWPHIVLPLVVAALSGSWLVVRQRGHAVPM
;
A
#
# COMPACT_ATOMS: atom_id res chain seq x y z
N MET A 1 -42.14 12.42 30.15
CA MET A 1 -41.07 11.94 29.28
C MET A 1 -39.75 12.25 29.97
N THR A 2 -39.23 11.31 30.76
CA THR A 2 -37.98 11.47 31.55
C THR A 2 -36.82 11.01 30.71
N ALA A 3 -35.82 11.87 30.54
CA ALA A 3 -34.58 11.54 29.85
C ALA A 3 -33.85 10.35 30.54
N PRO A 4 -33.21 9.45 29.80
CA PRO A 4 -32.48 8.34 30.39
C PRO A 4 -31.26 8.88 31.16
N PRO A 5 -31.01 8.39 32.40
CA PRO A 5 -29.85 8.79 33.18
C PRO A 5 -28.60 8.08 32.68
N ASN A 6 -27.47 8.77 32.67
CA ASN A 6 -26.10 8.29 32.48
C ASN A 6 -25.63 8.04 31.05
N ALA A 7 -25.53 9.10 30.25
CA ALA A 7 -24.39 9.20 29.36
C ALA A 7 -23.19 9.76 30.16
N SER A 8 -22.33 8.90 30.66
CA SER A 8 -21.05 9.33 31.24
C SER A 8 -20.36 10.19 30.18
N PRO A 9 -19.84 11.40 30.53
CA PRO A 9 -19.06 12.17 29.59
C PRO A 9 -17.85 11.31 29.21
N ILE A 10 -17.78 10.88 27.94
CA ILE A 10 -16.62 10.23 27.38
C ILE A 10 -15.50 11.26 27.58
N GLY A 11 -14.64 11.05 28.58
CA GLY A 11 -13.50 11.90 28.85
C GLY A 11 -12.68 12.06 27.58
N PRO A 12 -11.85 13.10 27.44
CA PRO A 12 -11.10 13.35 26.24
C PRO A 12 -10.28 12.10 25.92
N MET A 13 -10.69 11.38 24.86
CA MET A 13 -10.01 10.19 24.38
C MET A 13 -8.58 10.65 24.01
N LYS A 14 -7.59 10.30 24.85
CA LYS A 14 -6.19 10.65 24.61
C LYS A 14 -5.78 9.94 23.33
N VAL A 15 -5.51 10.72 22.31
CA VAL A 15 -4.97 10.21 21.05
C VAL A 15 -3.63 9.54 21.37
N ASP A 16 -3.50 8.25 21.13
CA ASP A 16 -2.24 7.54 21.34
C ASP A 16 -1.26 7.94 20.23
N ILE A 17 -0.27 8.77 20.62
CA ILE A 17 0.74 9.30 19.69
C ILE A 17 1.56 8.16 19.06
N LYS A 18 1.84 7.09 19.80
CA LYS A 18 2.61 5.95 19.27
C LYS A 18 1.82 5.20 18.20
N ALA A 19 0.51 5.04 18.38
CA ALA A 19 -0.36 4.45 17.38
C ALA A 19 -0.40 5.31 16.10
N LEU A 20 -0.47 6.63 16.25
CA LEU A 20 -0.40 7.55 15.11
C LEU A 20 0.95 7.48 14.39
N ILE A 21 2.05 7.45 15.14
CA ILE A 21 3.40 7.29 14.55
C ILE A 21 3.46 5.99 13.75
N ALA A 22 2.95 4.88 14.27
CA ALA A 22 2.94 3.61 13.55
C ALA A 22 2.20 3.72 12.21
N VAL A 23 0.98 4.29 12.22
CA VAL A 23 0.14 4.42 11.02
C VAL A 23 0.78 5.36 10.00
N PHE A 24 1.24 6.52 10.43
CA PHE A 24 1.85 7.51 9.55
C PHE A 24 3.22 7.07 9.02
N LEU A 25 4.02 6.38 9.84
CA LEU A 25 5.29 5.83 9.40
C LEU A 25 5.08 4.73 8.34
N GLY A 26 4.08 3.86 8.52
CA GLY A 26 3.73 2.85 7.54
C GLY A 26 3.36 3.45 6.17
N VAL A 27 2.55 4.51 6.16
CA VAL A 27 2.17 5.20 4.92
C VAL A 27 3.34 5.96 4.31
N ALA A 28 4.14 6.63 5.15
CA ALA A 28 5.34 7.34 4.70
C ALA A 28 6.32 6.39 4.01
N LEU A 29 6.54 5.19 4.57
CA LEU A 29 7.40 4.17 3.99
C LEU A 29 6.97 3.79 2.57
N GLY A 30 5.69 3.49 2.35
CA GLY A 30 5.18 3.15 1.01
C GLY A 30 5.32 4.28 0.00
N ALA A 31 5.07 5.52 0.42
CA ALA A 31 5.19 6.70 -0.43
C ALA A 31 6.65 7.05 -0.75
N LEU A 32 7.52 7.03 0.27
CA LEU A 32 8.97 7.25 0.11
C LEU A 32 9.59 6.19 -0.79
N ASP A 33 9.29 4.92 -0.55
CA ASP A 33 9.82 3.79 -1.32
C ASP A 33 9.50 3.92 -2.82
N THR A 34 8.28 4.29 -3.16
CA THR A 34 7.89 4.56 -4.56
C THR A 34 8.73 5.67 -5.19
N SER A 35 8.92 6.77 -4.48
CA SER A 35 9.65 7.93 -4.98
C SER A 35 11.17 7.66 -5.08
N ILE A 36 11.74 7.00 -4.07
CA ILE A 36 13.14 6.59 -4.02
C ILE A 36 13.47 5.62 -5.16
N ALA A 37 12.65 4.59 -5.37
CA ALA A 37 12.87 3.59 -6.42
C ALA A 37 12.89 4.22 -7.83
N ASN A 38 11.98 5.16 -8.11
CA ASN A 38 11.96 5.88 -9.39
C ASN A 38 13.26 6.65 -9.64
N THR A 39 13.77 7.33 -8.62
CA THR A 39 15.01 8.12 -8.72
C THR A 39 16.25 7.24 -8.88
N ALA A 40 16.25 6.06 -8.27
CA ALA A 40 17.37 5.13 -8.28
C ALA A 40 17.43 4.24 -9.53
N LEU A 41 16.41 4.21 -10.37
CA LEU A 41 16.33 3.34 -11.55
C LEU A 41 17.60 3.35 -12.41
N PRO A 42 18.21 4.50 -12.77
CA PRO A 42 19.44 4.52 -13.57
C PRO A 42 20.62 3.84 -12.86
N ALA A 43 20.79 4.07 -11.56
CA ALA A 43 21.86 3.45 -10.78
C ALA A 43 21.69 1.93 -10.68
N ILE A 44 20.47 1.45 -10.42
CA ILE A 44 20.14 0.03 -10.35
C ILE A 44 20.33 -0.64 -11.72
N SER A 45 19.87 -0.01 -12.82
CA SER A 45 20.00 -0.57 -14.15
C SER A 45 21.45 -0.74 -14.58
N THR A 46 22.31 0.22 -14.22
CA THR A 46 23.74 0.15 -14.51
C THR A 46 24.41 -0.97 -13.74
N ASP A 47 24.15 -1.09 -12.44
CA ASP A 47 24.77 -2.09 -11.56
C ASP A 47 24.34 -3.53 -11.92
N LEU A 48 23.05 -3.73 -12.22
CA LEU A 48 22.52 -5.03 -12.61
C LEU A 48 22.68 -5.34 -14.12
N ASN A 49 23.38 -4.49 -14.90
CA ASN A 49 23.56 -4.63 -16.35
C ASN A 49 22.22 -4.85 -17.09
N ALA A 50 21.16 -4.18 -16.64
CA ALA A 50 19.82 -4.32 -17.17
C ALA A 50 19.51 -3.23 -18.21
N SER A 51 18.72 -3.57 -19.23
CA SER A 51 18.23 -2.55 -20.16
C SER A 51 17.25 -1.59 -19.46
N ALA A 52 17.17 -0.34 -19.94
CA ALA A 52 16.24 0.64 -19.40
C ALA A 52 14.78 0.13 -19.42
N ALA A 53 14.38 -0.57 -20.49
CA ALA A 53 13.04 -1.15 -20.60
C ALA A 53 12.77 -2.25 -19.55
N ALA A 54 13.78 -3.11 -19.28
CA ALA A 54 13.65 -4.16 -18.27
C ALA A 54 13.61 -3.57 -16.85
N SER A 55 14.39 -2.52 -16.58
CA SER A 55 14.48 -1.90 -15.26
C SER A 55 13.16 -1.22 -14.81
N VAL A 56 12.31 -0.82 -15.75
CA VAL A 56 10.98 -0.28 -15.44
C VAL A 56 10.12 -1.30 -14.67
N TRP A 57 10.38 -2.60 -14.82
CA TRP A 57 9.68 -3.63 -14.07
C TRP A 57 9.88 -3.56 -12.56
N ILE A 58 10.99 -2.99 -12.07
CA ILE A 58 11.24 -2.73 -10.65
C ILE A 58 10.12 -1.86 -10.06
N VAL A 59 9.69 -0.84 -10.80
CA VAL A 59 8.61 0.07 -10.38
C VAL A 59 7.24 -0.51 -10.69
N ASN A 60 7.06 -1.05 -11.88
CA ASN A 60 5.77 -1.59 -12.32
C ASN A 60 5.31 -2.77 -11.47
N ALA A 61 6.19 -3.71 -11.11
CA ALA A 61 5.84 -4.84 -10.26
C ALA A 61 5.27 -4.39 -8.90
N TYR A 62 5.89 -3.40 -8.29
CA TYR A 62 5.40 -2.81 -7.04
C TYR A 62 4.03 -2.15 -7.25
N GLN A 63 3.90 -1.27 -8.23
CA GLN A 63 2.68 -0.53 -8.50
C GLN A 63 1.50 -1.46 -8.84
N LEU A 64 1.73 -2.46 -9.69
CA LEU A 64 0.75 -3.48 -10.03
C LEU A 64 0.27 -4.23 -8.79
N ALA A 65 1.20 -4.66 -7.93
CA ALA A 65 0.88 -5.36 -6.70
C ALA A 65 0.11 -4.48 -5.71
N VAL A 66 0.48 -3.19 -5.58
CA VAL A 66 -0.26 -2.24 -4.74
C VAL A 66 -1.71 -2.13 -5.22
N VAL A 67 -1.93 -1.86 -6.49
CA VAL A 67 -3.28 -1.62 -7.01
C VAL A 67 -4.11 -2.90 -7.01
N ALA A 68 -3.53 -4.04 -7.42
CA ALA A 68 -4.22 -5.33 -7.38
C ALA A 68 -4.59 -5.77 -5.96
N GLY A 69 -3.74 -5.44 -4.97
CA GLY A 69 -3.94 -5.79 -3.56
C GLY A 69 -4.90 -4.86 -2.81
N LEU A 70 -5.10 -3.62 -3.26
CA LEU A 70 -5.79 -2.58 -2.48
C LEU A 70 -7.20 -2.99 -2.05
N PHE A 71 -8.04 -3.40 -2.99
CA PHE A 71 -9.43 -3.79 -2.72
C PHE A 71 -9.55 -5.12 -1.97
N PRO A 72 -8.84 -6.21 -2.36
CA PRO A 72 -8.88 -7.46 -1.61
C PRO A 72 -8.42 -7.30 -0.16
N LEU A 73 -7.37 -6.49 0.08
CA LEU A 73 -6.85 -6.27 1.42
C LEU A 73 -7.71 -5.31 2.25
N ALA A 74 -8.43 -4.36 1.62
CA ALA A 74 -9.47 -3.58 2.29
C ALA A 74 -10.60 -4.50 2.76
N ALA A 75 -11.12 -5.35 1.88
CA ALA A 75 -12.14 -6.33 2.21
C ALA A 75 -11.68 -7.31 3.31
N LEU A 76 -10.42 -7.75 3.25
CA LEU A 76 -9.82 -8.54 4.33
C LEU A 76 -9.76 -7.76 5.65
N GLY A 77 -9.49 -6.45 5.59
CA GLY A 77 -9.51 -5.55 6.75
C GLY A 77 -10.86 -5.50 7.45
N ASP A 78 -11.95 -5.55 6.69
CA ASP A 78 -13.32 -5.62 7.24
C ASP A 78 -13.60 -6.99 7.88
N LEU A 79 -13.06 -8.08 7.32
CA LEU A 79 -13.26 -9.45 7.84
C LEU A 79 -12.44 -9.78 9.08
N VAL A 80 -11.14 -9.43 9.08
CA VAL A 80 -10.21 -9.85 10.15
C VAL A 80 -9.81 -8.70 11.08
N GLY A 81 -10.21 -7.48 10.72
CA GLY A 81 -9.90 -6.25 11.44
C GLY A 81 -8.70 -5.49 10.82
N ALA A 82 -8.86 -4.17 10.70
CA ALA A 82 -7.87 -3.26 10.09
C ALA A 82 -6.48 -3.33 10.74
N ARG A 83 -6.41 -3.49 12.07
CA ARG A 83 -5.14 -3.66 12.79
C ARG A 83 -4.33 -4.84 12.28
N ARG A 84 -4.97 -5.99 12.09
CA ARG A 84 -4.27 -7.21 11.63
C ARG A 84 -3.71 -7.03 10.23
N VAL A 85 -4.52 -6.51 9.32
CA VAL A 85 -4.10 -6.28 7.93
C VAL A 85 -2.96 -5.26 7.88
N PHE A 86 -3.02 -4.19 8.67
CA PHE A 86 -1.94 -3.23 8.79
C PHE A 86 -0.62 -3.87 9.25
N LEU A 87 -0.65 -4.64 10.34
CA LEU A 87 0.54 -5.29 10.90
C LEU A 87 1.14 -6.31 9.93
N TRP A 88 0.31 -7.14 9.30
CA TRP A 88 0.75 -8.05 8.25
C TRP A 88 1.32 -7.29 7.05
N GLY A 89 0.68 -6.20 6.63
CA GLY A 89 1.16 -5.34 5.56
C GLY A 89 2.56 -4.80 5.82
N ILE A 90 2.78 -4.21 7.02
CA ILE A 90 4.11 -3.71 7.43
C ILE A 90 5.14 -4.85 7.53
N ALA A 91 4.77 -6.00 8.08
CA ALA A 91 5.68 -7.14 8.19
C ALA A 91 6.12 -7.63 6.80
N VAL A 92 5.17 -7.85 5.88
CA VAL A 92 5.45 -8.24 4.49
C VAL A 92 6.30 -7.19 3.79
N PHE A 93 5.95 -5.90 3.92
CA PHE A 93 6.71 -4.80 3.35
C PHE A 93 8.16 -4.79 3.84
N THR A 94 8.37 -4.95 5.15
CA THR A 94 9.71 -4.92 5.77
C THR A 94 10.57 -6.10 5.34
N VAL A 95 10.01 -7.31 5.32
CA VAL A 95 10.72 -8.52 4.87
C VAL A 95 11.05 -8.43 3.37
N ALA A 96 10.10 -7.96 2.56
CA ALA A 96 10.33 -7.77 1.13
C ALA A 96 11.35 -6.66 0.85
N SER A 97 11.40 -5.58 1.65
CA SER A 97 12.43 -4.56 1.56
C SER A 97 13.82 -5.13 1.79
N LEU A 98 13.97 -6.05 2.76
CA LEU A 98 15.22 -6.78 2.94
C LEU A 98 15.52 -7.66 1.72
N GLY A 99 14.52 -8.33 1.15
CA GLY A 99 14.65 -9.09 -0.09
C GLY A 99 15.09 -8.24 -1.28
N CYS A 100 14.58 -6.99 -1.39
CA CYS A 100 15.05 -6.02 -2.40
C CYS A 100 16.51 -5.61 -2.17
N ALA A 101 16.89 -5.34 -0.92
CA ALA A 101 18.25 -4.96 -0.58
C ALA A 101 19.28 -6.08 -0.83
N LEU A 102 18.87 -7.33 -0.79
CA LEU A 102 19.69 -8.51 -1.02
C LEU A 102 19.56 -9.09 -2.44
N ALA A 103 18.88 -8.38 -3.34
CA ALA A 103 18.59 -8.88 -4.69
C ALA A 103 19.88 -9.05 -5.53
N PRO A 104 20.17 -10.26 -6.04
CA PRO A 104 21.34 -10.51 -6.85
C PRO A 104 21.16 -10.13 -8.33
N ASP A 105 19.91 -10.04 -8.79
CA ASP A 105 19.55 -9.76 -10.17
C ASP A 105 18.23 -9.03 -10.31
N LEU A 106 17.91 -8.59 -11.53
CA LEU A 106 16.71 -7.83 -11.85
C LEU A 106 15.41 -8.62 -11.61
N LEU A 107 15.42 -9.93 -11.91
CA LEU A 107 14.22 -10.77 -11.74
C LEU A 107 13.88 -10.89 -10.27
N TRP A 108 14.86 -11.22 -9.44
CA TRP A 108 14.68 -11.29 -7.98
C TRP A 108 14.20 -9.96 -7.42
N LEU A 109 14.85 -8.84 -7.82
CA LEU A 109 14.44 -7.51 -7.38
C LEU A 109 12.99 -7.22 -7.76
N SER A 110 12.59 -7.51 -9.02
CA SER A 110 11.21 -7.29 -9.49
C SER A 110 10.19 -8.13 -8.74
N LEU A 111 10.51 -9.40 -8.44
CA LEU A 111 9.64 -10.27 -7.63
C LEU A 111 9.52 -9.77 -6.19
N ALA A 112 10.63 -9.41 -5.56
CA ALA A 112 10.64 -8.83 -4.21
C ALA A 112 9.84 -7.52 -4.16
N ARG A 113 9.94 -6.67 -5.20
CA ARG A 113 9.13 -5.46 -5.38
C ARG A 113 7.63 -5.76 -5.46
N GLY A 114 7.24 -6.83 -6.17
CA GLY A 114 5.86 -7.29 -6.20
C GLY A 114 5.35 -7.67 -4.80
N VAL A 115 6.10 -8.45 -4.04
CA VAL A 115 5.76 -8.81 -2.66
C VAL A 115 5.71 -7.58 -1.75
N GLN A 116 6.67 -6.67 -1.89
CA GLN A 116 6.72 -5.41 -1.15
C GLN A 116 5.48 -4.54 -1.45
N GLY A 117 5.05 -4.50 -2.71
CA GLY A 117 3.83 -3.81 -3.13
C GLY A 117 2.56 -4.38 -2.48
N LEU A 118 2.44 -5.70 -2.32
CA LEU A 118 1.34 -6.31 -1.57
C LEU A 118 1.36 -5.89 -0.09
N GLY A 119 2.54 -5.80 0.53
CA GLY A 119 2.70 -5.27 1.88
C GLY A 119 2.21 -3.82 1.99
N ALA A 120 2.63 -2.97 1.06
CA ALA A 120 2.19 -1.57 0.97
C ALA A 120 0.66 -1.45 0.76
N ALA A 121 0.09 -2.29 -0.11
CA ALA A 121 -1.36 -2.35 -0.32
C ALA A 121 -2.11 -2.66 0.98
N GLY A 122 -1.59 -3.59 1.80
CA GLY A 122 -2.16 -3.91 3.11
C GLY A 122 -2.19 -2.70 4.05
N VAL A 123 -1.10 -1.93 4.09
CA VAL A 123 -1.02 -0.70 4.88
C VAL A 123 -1.99 0.36 4.36
N MET A 124 -1.99 0.62 3.06
CA MET A 124 -2.76 1.70 2.44
C MET A 124 -4.27 1.42 2.46
N SER A 125 -4.67 0.15 2.29
CA SER A 125 -6.08 -0.24 2.24
C SER A 125 -6.85 0.03 3.54
N VAL A 126 -6.18 -0.10 4.68
CA VAL A 126 -6.81 0.08 6.01
C VAL A 126 -6.39 1.37 6.73
N ASN A 127 -5.53 2.18 6.11
CA ASN A 127 -4.97 3.39 6.71
C ASN A 127 -6.05 4.37 7.21
N ILE A 128 -7.00 4.73 6.34
CA ILE A 128 -8.08 5.67 6.70
C ILE A 128 -8.99 5.09 7.77
N ALA A 129 -9.25 3.79 7.76
CA ALA A 129 -10.03 3.12 8.81
C ALA A 129 -9.33 3.24 10.18
N LEU A 130 -8.01 3.05 10.24
CA LEU A 130 -7.23 3.23 11.46
C LEU A 130 -7.21 4.69 11.93
N ILE A 131 -7.06 5.65 11.02
CA ILE A 131 -7.14 7.08 11.36
C ILE A 131 -8.51 7.42 11.96
N ARG A 132 -9.61 6.88 11.43
CA ARG A 132 -10.97 7.08 11.97
C ARG A 132 -11.13 6.53 13.39
N ILE A 133 -10.42 5.46 13.73
CA ILE A 133 -10.44 4.87 15.07
C ILE A 133 -9.58 5.69 16.05
N LEU A 134 -8.44 6.21 15.60
CA LEU A 134 -7.48 6.92 16.43
C LEU A 134 -7.85 8.40 16.68
N TYR A 135 -8.62 9.02 15.78
CA TYR A 135 -9.03 10.41 15.91
C TYR A 135 -10.50 10.54 16.35
N PRO A 136 -10.81 11.43 17.31
CA PRO A 136 -12.20 11.80 17.59
C PRO A 136 -12.87 12.37 16.32
N ALA A 137 -14.16 12.11 16.14
CA ALA A 137 -14.93 12.54 14.96
C ALA A 137 -14.76 14.05 14.65
N ALA A 138 -14.76 14.90 15.68
CA ALA A 138 -14.56 16.35 15.55
C ALA A 138 -13.16 16.75 15.00
N ARG A 139 -12.18 15.87 15.07
CA ARG A 139 -10.78 16.12 14.61
C ARG A 139 -10.35 15.22 13.46
N LEU A 140 -11.26 14.42 12.91
CA LEU A 140 -10.96 13.48 11.83
C LEU A 140 -10.35 14.17 10.61
N GLY A 141 -10.88 15.34 10.22
CA GLY A 141 -10.34 16.13 9.12
C GLY A 141 -8.86 16.49 9.30
N ARG A 142 -8.43 16.75 10.56
CA ARG A 142 -7.01 17.00 10.86
C ARG A 142 -6.17 15.72 10.67
N GLY A 143 -6.68 14.56 11.06
CA GLY A 143 -5.98 13.28 10.88
C GLY A 143 -5.80 12.94 9.39
N VAL A 144 -6.84 13.11 8.59
CA VAL A 144 -6.80 12.89 7.14
C VAL A 144 -5.90 13.92 6.45
N GLY A 145 -5.96 15.19 6.84
CA GLY A 145 -5.09 16.24 6.32
C GLY A 145 -3.61 15.98 6.63
N LEU A 146 -3.31 15.52 7.86
CA LEU A 146 -1.94 15.15 8.24
C LEU A 146 -1.45 13.93 7.44
N ASN A 147 -2.31 12.95 7.20
CA ASN A 147 -1.99 11.80 6.34
C ASN A 147 -1.64 12.25 4.91
N ALA A 148 -2.45 13.11 4.31
CA ALA A 148 -2.18 13.65 2.97
C ALA A 148 -0.87 14.46 2.93
N PHE A 149 -0.60 15.27 3.97
CA PHE A 149 0.65 16.00 4.12
C PHE A 149 1.87 15.06 4.19
N ILE A 150 1.80 13.99 4.98
CA ILE A 150 2.87 12.99 5.09
C ILE A 150 3.13 12.30 3.76
N VAL A 151 2.08 11.87 3.06
CA VAL A 151 2.21 11.25 1.73
C VAL A 151 2.87 12.21 0.75
N GLY A 152 2.37 13.45 0.64
CA GLY A 152 2.93 14.46 -0.26
C GLY A 152 4.37 14.81 0.06
N SER A 153 4.69 14.99 1.35
CA SER A 153 6.07 15.26 1.80
C SER A 153 7.00 14.09 1.49
N SER A 154 6.53 12.85 1.67
CA SER A 154 7.31 11.64 1.36
C SER A 154 7.66 11.56 -0.13
N PHE A 155 6.70 11.83 -1.01
CA PHE A 155 6.96 11.89 -2.46
C PHE A 155 7.95 13.00 -2.83
N THR A 156 7.83 14.17 -2.22
CA THR A 156 8.70 15.33 -2.49
C THR A 156 10.12 15.11 -1.98
N LEU A 157 10.27 14.50 -0.80
CA LEU A 157 11.57 14.25 -0.19
C LEU A 157 12.29 13.03 -0.79
N GLY A 158 11.56 12.12 -1.42
CA GLY A 158 12.10 10.87 -1.95
C GLY A 158 13.34 11.04 -2.83
N PRO A 159 13.35 11.92 -3.86
CA PRO A 159 14.52 12.12 -4.71
C PRO A 159 15.74 12.65 -3.92
N SER A 160 15.52 13.54 -2.95
CA SER A 160 16.60 14.06 -2.10
C SER A 160 17.19 12.98 -1.20
N VAL A 161 16.32 12.14 -0.61
CA VAL A 161 16.75 10.98 0.20
C VAL A 161 17.50 9.97 -0.65
N ALA A 162 17.00 9.66 -1.86
CA ALA A 162 17.68 8.74 -2.78
C ALA A 162 19.06 9.26 -3.16
N SER A 163 19.17 10.53 -3.56
CA SER A 163 20.44 11.15 -3.92
C SER A 163 21.43 11.16 -2.77
N LEU A 164 20.96 11.47 -1.55
CA LEU A 164 21.80 11.46 -0.35
C LEU A 164 22.35 10.05 -0.07
N ILE A 165 21.50 9.02 -0.12
CA ILE A 165 21.95 7.65 0.10
C ILE A 165 22.94 7.23 -0.99
N LEU A 166 22.66 7.51 -2.25
CA LEU A 166 23.52 7.13 -3.37
C LEU A 166 24.86 7.88 -3.38
N SER A 167 24.97 9.02 -2.70
CA SER A 167 26.24 9.75 -2.56
C SER A 167 27.22 9.09 -1.59
N VAL A 168 26.74 8.24 -0.67
CA VAL A 168 27.56 7.64 0.41
C VAL A 168 27.48 6.11 0.43
N ALA A 169 26.50 5.50 -0.28
CA ALA A 169 26.23 4.08 -0.27
C ALA A 169 25.68 3.60 -1.62
N ASN A 170 25.64 2.27 -1.80
CA ASN A 170 25.11 1.64 -3.00
C ASN A 170 23.57 1.56 -2.95
N TRP A 171 22.94 1.34 -4.12
CA TRP A 171 21.47 1.28 -4.27
C TRP A 171 20.74 0.29 -3.32
N PRO A 172 21.29 -0.87 -2.88
CA PRO A 172 20.61 -1.75 -1.94
C PRO A 172 20.20 -1.05 -0.63
N TRP A 173 20.96 -0.05 -0.19
CA TRP A 173 20.65 0.71 1.02
C TRP A 173 19.38 1.55 0.89
N LEU A 174 18.94 1.86 -0.33
CA LEU A 174 17.66 2.55 -0.57
C LEU A 174 16.47 1.72 -0.05
N PHE A 175 16.55 0.41 -0.17
CA PHE A 175 15.57 -0.51 0.39
C PHE A 175 15.92 -0.91 1.83
N GLY A 176 17.20 -1.03 2.13
CA GLY A 176 17.70 -1.40 3.46
C GLY A 176 17.27 -0.43 4.55
N ILE A 177 17.19 0.89 4.28
CA ILE A 177 16.74 1.91 5.24
C ILE A 177 15.27 1.71 5.65
N SER A 178 14.46 1.11 4.79
CA SER A 178 13.05 0.81 5.08
C SER A 178 12.89 -0.29 6.13
N VAL A 179 13.91 -1.15 6.33
CA VAL A 179 13.84 -2.27 7.28
C VAL A 179 13.78 -1.78 8.73
N PRO A 180 14.71 -0.95 9.25
CA PRO A 180 14.61 -0.47 10.62
C PRO A 180 13.37 0.39 10.86
N LEU A 181 12.95 1.19 9.87
CA LEU A 181 11.74 2.01 9.97
C LEU A 181 10.47 1.15 9.99
N GLY A 182 10.43 0.10 9.17
CA GLY A 182 9.33 -0.86 9.15
C GLY A 182 9.23 -1.66 10.47
N LEU A 183 10.37 -2.08 11.03
CA LEU A 183 10.42 -2.72 12.35
C LEU A 183 9.92 -1.78 13.45
N LEU A 184 10.29 -0.50 13.40
CA LEU A 184 9.81 0.51 14.35
C LEU A 184 8.28 0.68 14.23
N ALA A 185 7.75 0.78 13.00
CA ALA A 185 6.31 0.86 12.74
C ALA A 185 5.59 -0.39 13.24
N LEU A 186 6.19 -1.58 13.07
CA LEU A 186 5.64 -2.85 13.52
C LEU A 186 5.58 -2.93 15.05
N VAL A 187 6.66 -2.57 15.75
CA VAL A 187 6.73 -2.57 17.22
C VAL A 187 5.71 -1.61 17.82
N PHE A 188 5.63 -0.38 17.31
CA PHE A 188 4.65 0.58 17.78
C PHE A 188 3.21 0.14 17.44
N GLY A 189 2.99 -0.33 16.21
CA GLY A 189 1.67 -0.80 15.79
C GLY A 189 1.20 -2.00 16.61
N TRP A 190 2.09 -2.96 16.89
CA TRP A 190 1.75 -4.12 17.71
C TRP A 190 1.33 -3.75 19.12
N SER A 191 2.06 -2.81 19.74
CA SER A 191 1.87 -2.43 21.15
C SER A 191 0.73 -1.45 21.38
N THR A 192 0.37 -0.63 20.39
CA THR A 192 -0.52 0.53 20.62
C THR A 192 -1.78 0.58 19.76
N LEU A 193 -1.80 -0.11 18.60
CA LEU A 193 -3.00 -0.11 17.78
C LEU A 193 -4.13 -0.87 18.49
N PRO A 194 -5.33 -0.27 18.59
CA PRO A 194 -6.47 -0.92 19.21
C PRO A 194 -6.92 -2.13 18.40
N ASN A 195 -7.42 -3.16 19.08
CA ASN A 195 -8.02 -4.29 18.40
C ASN A 195 -9.29 -3.82 17.68
N THR A 196 -9.30 -4.01 16.37
CA THR A 196 -10.44 -3.66 15.54
C THR A 196 -11.41 -4.85 15.48
N VAL A 197 -12.68 -4.59 15.76
CA VAL A 197 -13.73 -5.63 15.66
C VAL A 197 -14.00 -5.87 14.18
N PRO A 198 -14.01 -7.14 13.72
CA PRO A 198 -14.44 -7.48 12.38
C PRO A 198 -15.87 -6.97 12.12
N GLN A 199 -16.08 -6.38 10.96
CA GLN A 199 -17.43 -6.00 10.55
C GLN A 199 -18.13 -7.25 10.02
N ALA A 200 -19.38 -7.47 10.46
CA ALA A 200 -20.16 -8.66 10.08
C ALA A 200 -20.68 -8.62 8.62
N HIS A 201 -20.09 -7.80 7.75
CA HIS A 201 -20.43 -7.79 6.33
C HIS A 201 -19.84 -9.03 5.65
N LYS A 202 -20.67 -9.71 4.87
CA LYS A 202 -20.23 -10.82 4.01
C LYS A 202 -19.39 -10.20 2.89
N VAL A 203 -18.08 -10.21 3.05
CA VAL A 203 -17.19 -9.87 1.94
C VAL A 203 -17.38 -10.94 0.86
N ASP A 204 -17.71 -10.50 -0.34
CA ASP A 204 -17.79 -11.38 -1.50
C ASP A 204 -16.37 -11.61 -2.08
N PRO A 205 -15.78 -12.79 -1.86
CA PRO A 205 -14.41 -13.05 -2.32
C PRO A 205 -14.28 -12.97 -3.84
N ILE A 206 -15.37 -13.22 -4.56
CA ILE A 206 -15.39 -13.12 -6.03
C ILE A 206 -15.23 -11.66 -6.46
N THR A 207 -15.92 -10.74 -5.81
CA THR A 207 -15.78 -9.30 -6.06
C THR A 207 -14.37 -8.81 -5.77
N ALA A 208 -13.73 -9.28 -4.69
CA ALA A 208 -12.35 -8.95 -4.37
C ALA A 208 -11.36 -9.44 -5.44
N VAL A 209 -11.50 -10.69 -5.90
CA VAL A 209 -10.67 -11.25 -6.96
C VAL A 209 -10.91 -10.54 -8.30
N LEU A 210 -12.16 -10.28 -8.67
CA LEU A 210 -12.50 -9.55 -9.90
C LEU A 210 -11.90 -8.13 -9.89
N SER A 211 -11.93 -7.46 -8.77
CA SER A 211 -11.31 -6.13 -8.62
C SER A 211 -9.80 -6.21 -8.83
N ALA A 212 -9.13 -7.19 -8.20
CA ALA A 212 -7.69 -7.40 -8.37
C ALA A 212 -7.31 -7.68 -9.84
N VAL A 213 -8.08 -8.55 -10.50
CA VAL A 213 -7.87 -8.87 -11.93
C VAL A 213 -8.13 -7.65 -12.79
N CYS A 214 -9.24 -6.93 -12.58
CA CYS A 214 -9.61 -5.75 -13.37
C CYS A 214 -8.52 -4.67 -13.30
N PHE A 215 -8.17 -4.23 -12.10
CA PHE A 215 -7.19 -3.15 -11.94
C PHE A 215 -5.75 -3.59 -12.25
N GLY A 216 -5.37 -4.83 -11.92
CA GLY A 216 -4.06 -5.37 -12.26
C GLY A 216 -3.84 -5.46 -13.78
N THR A 217 -4.82 -6.01 -14.51
CA THR A 217 -4.72 -6.12 -15.98
C THR A 217 -4.87 -4.77 -16.67
N LEU A 218 -5.66 -3.83 -16.13
CA LEU A 218 -5.76 -2.47 -16.65
C LEU A 218 -4.41 -1.75 -16.59
N ILE A 219 -3.75 -1.75 -15.44
CA ILE A 219 -2.46 -1.08 -15.25
C ILE A 219 -1.37 -1.75 -16.09
N TYR A 220 -1.35 -3.10 -16.14
CA TYR A 220 -0.42 -3.82 -16.99
C TYR A 220 -0.60 -3.46 -18.46
N GLY A 221 -1.85 -3.45 -18.96
CA GLY A 221 -2.16 -3.10 -20.36
C GLY A 221 -1.78 -1.67 -20.71
N VAL A 222 -2.09 -0.70 -19.84
CA VAL A 222 -1.70 0.71 -20.02
C VAL A 222 -0.17 0.86 -19.96
N GLY A 223 0.51 0.19 -19.01
CA GLY A 223 1.97 0.21 -18.91
C GLY A 223 2.65 -0.39 -20.14
N SER A 224 2.10 -1.49 -20.68
CA SER A 224 2.59 -2.13 -21.91
C SER A 224 2.40 -1.23 -23.14
N ALA A 225 1.30 -0.46 -23.19
CA ALA A 225 1.07 0.53 -24.25
C ALA A 225 2.10 1.66 -24.19
N ALA A 226 2.42 2.16 -23.01
CA ALA A 226 3.42 3.21 -22.82
C ALA A 226 4.84 2.75 -23.22
N GLN A 227 5.13 1.45 -23.14
CA GLN A 227 6.42 0.85 -23.53
C GLN A 227 6.46 0.38 -25.00
N LEU A 228 5.42 0.68 -25.79
CA LEU A 228 5.29 0.24 -27.19
C LEU A 228 5.46 -1.28 -27.36
N SER A 229 5.06 -2.04 -26.35
CA SER A 229 5.05 -3.51 -26.39
C SER A 229 4.14 -4.01 -27.50
N GLY A 230 4.38 -5.23 -28.01
CA GLY A 230 3.56 -5.79 -29.08
C GLY A 230 2.05 -5.80 -28.74
N TRP A 231 1.19 -5.63 -29.74
CA TRP A 231 -0.26 -5.49 -29.59
C TRP A 231 -0.96 -6.57 -28.68
N PRO A 232 -0.51 -7.83 -28.62
CA PRO A 232 -1.13 -8.81 -27.72
C PRO A 232 -0.94 -8.43 -26.24
N HIS A 233 0.23 -7.85 -25.88
CA HIS A 233 0.52 -7.43 -24.51
C HIS A 233 -0.26 -6.18 -24.07
N ILE A 234 -0.84 -5.46 -25.03
CA ILE A 234 -1.67 -4.28 -24.79
C ILE A 234 -3.15 -4.67 -24.80
N VAL A 235 -3.61 -5.28 -25.89
CA VAL A 235 -5.04 -5.52 -26.12
C VAL A 235 -5.60 -6.58 -25.19
N LEU A 236 -4.91 -7.71 -25.00
CA LEU A 236 -5.40 -8.81 -24.18
C LEU A 236 -5.66 -8.39 -22.72
N PRO A 237 -4.72 -7.73 -22.01
CA PRO A 237 -4.99 -7.28 -20.65
C PRO A 237 -6.10 -6.23 -20.57
N LEU A 238 -6.21 -5.32 -21.55
CA LEU A 238 -7.28 -4.32 -21.56
C LEU A 238 -8.67 -4.96 -21.79
N VAL A 239 -8.76 -5.98 -22.62
CA VAL A 239 -9.99 -6.76 -22.82
C VAL A 239 -10.35 -7.50 -21.51
N VAL A 240 -9.39 -8.15 -20.85
CA VAL A 240 -9.61 -8.80 -19.55
C VAL A 240 -10.06 -7.79 -18.49
N ALA A 241 -9.46 -6.61 -18.47
CA ALA A 241 -9.88 -5.54 -17.57
C ALA A 241 -11.31 -5.07 -17.83
N ALA A 242 -11.68 -4.88 -19.11
CA ALA A 242 -13.03 -4.49 -19.50
C ALA A 242 -14.07 -5.55 -19.16
N LEU A 243 -13.78 -6.84 -19.40
CA LEU A 243 -14.68 -7.94 -19.09
C LEU A 243 -14.86 -8.13 -17.58
N SER A 244 -13.77 -8.15 -16.82
CA SER A 244 -13.82 -8.27 -15.36
C SER A 244 -14.48 -7.06 -14.71
N GLY A 245 -14.23 -5.84 -15.20
CA GLY A 245 -14.87 -4.62 -14.75
C GLY A 245 -16.37 -4.57 -15.04
N SER A 246 -16.79 -4.97 -16.25
CA SER A 246 -18.22 -5.05 -16.58
C SER A 246 -18.95 -6.10 -15.75
N TRP A 247 -18.33 -7.26 -15.53
CA TRP A 247 -18.90 -8.28 -14.64
C TRP A 247 -19.01 -7.80 -13.21
N LEU A 248 -17.99 -7.09 -12.72
CA LEU A 248 -17.99 -6.48 -11.38
C LEU A 248 -19.16 -5.49 -11.23
N VAL A 249 -19.38 -4.61 -12.21
CA VAL A 249 -20.52 -3.66 -12.21
C VAL A 249 -21.86 -4.38 -12.21
N VAL A 250 -22.05 -5.38 -13.05
CA VAL A 250 -23.29 -6.16 -13.11
C VAL A 250 -23.55 -6.88 -11.78
N ARG A 251 -22.51 -7.49 -11.19
CA ARG A 251 -22.62 -8.20 -9.91
C ARG A 251 -22.96 -7.25 -8.76
N GLN A 252 -22.35 -6.07 -8.69
CA GLN A 252 -22.63 -5.09 -7.63
C GLN A 252 -24.05 -4.51 -7.71
N ARG A 253 -24.62 -4.38 -8.90
CA ARG A 253 -26.01 -3.93 -9.06
C ARG A 253 -27.03 -4.93 -8.49
N GLY A 254 -26.66 -6.20 -8.34
CA GLY A 254 -27.50 -7.23 -7.72
C GLY A 254 -27.40 -7.36 -6.21
N HIS A 255 -26.48 -6.61 -5.55
CA HIS A 255 -26.29 -6.65 -4.10
C HIS A 255 -26.99 -5.46 -3.44
N ALA A 256 -27.71 -5.72 -2.34
CA ALA A 256 -28.47 -4.72 -1.60
C ALA A 256 -27.58 -3.62 -0.92
N VAL A 257 -26.30 -3.91 -0.77
CA VAL A 257 -25.28 -2.96 -0.26
C VAL A 257 -24.07 -3.08 -1.19
N PRO A 258 -23.87 -2.11 -2.12
CA PRO A 258 -22.64 -2.05 -2.91
C PRO A 258 -21.44 -1.68 -2.00
N MET A 259 -20.27 -2.26 -2.31
CA MET A 259 -19.01 -1.93 -1.61
C MET A 259 -18.60 -0.48 -1.86
#